data_ec28741e24f0ed87f88b8f2f00590ac1
#
_entry.id   ec28741e24f0ed87f88b8f2f00590ac1
#
_cell.length_a   1.000
_cell.length_b   1.000
_cell.length_c   1.000
_cell.angle_alpha   90.00
_cell.angle_beta   90.00
_cell.angle_gamma   90.00
#
_symmetry.space_group_name_H-M   'P 1'
#
loop_
_entity.id
_entity.type
_entity.pdbx_description
1 polymer ?
#
loop_
_entity_poly.entity_id
_entity_poly.type
_entity_poly.pdbx_seq_one_letter_code
_entity_poly.pdbx_strand_id
1 'polypeptide(L)'
;VAASQAIDGGQIIQLHDAKRTIGSFKLALSGAFNRNNCLAALTAARCLGLEPEQAIEHLAGFRGVRRRMEWRGSVREIHVYDDFAHHPTAIEASLAAAAEFCTGRVIAVLEPRTNTMKQGAMAARLAPSLQTADLVFCYAGGLSWDVAGALAPLGDKLQVHHAMDELINAIAKSARPHDCIIVMSNGGFGGIHQRLLDALEAA
;
A
#
# COMPACT_ATOMS: atom_id res chain seq x y z
N VAL A 1 21.10 -9.55 -9.30
CA VAL A 1 20.87 -8.98 -7.97
C VAL A 1 20.60 -7.50 -8.12
N ALA A 2 19.69 -6.93 -7.34
CA ALA A 2 19.45 -5.50 -7.28
C ALA A 2 19.64 -4.98 -5.86
N ALA A 3 20.32 -3.84 -5.72
CA ALA A 3 20.26 -2.99 -4.55
C ALA A 3 19.29 -1.85 -4.83
N SER A 4 18.67 -1.28 -3.79
CA SER A 4 17.81 -0.11 -3.96
C SER A 4 18.00 0.88 -2.83
N GLN A 5 17.77 2.15 -3.15
CA GLN A 5 17.72 3.25 -2.21
C GLN A 5 16.39 3.96 -2.39
N ALA A 6 15.62 4.11 -1.31
CA ALA A 6 14.40 4.89 -1.33
C ALA A 6 14.71 6.38 -1.60
N ILE A 7 13.87 7.00 -2.41
CA ILE A 7 13.93 8.43 -2.73
C ILE A 7 12.51 8.99 -2.79
N ASP A 8 12.37 10.30 -2.82
CA ASP A 8 11.07 10.92 -3.05
C ASP A 8 10.47 10.48 -4.41
N GLY A 9 9.24 9.97 -4.35
CA GLY A 9 8.49 9.45 -5.50
C GLY A 9 9.04 8.14 -6.07
N GLY A 10 9.65 7.25 -5.24
CA GLY A 10 10.04 5.91 -5.67
C GLY A 10 11.35 5.40 -5.09
N GLN A 11 12.15 4.73 -5.90
CA GLN A 11 13.47 4.20 -5.50
C GLN A 11 14.46 4.22 -6.67
N ILE A 12 15.73 4.39 -6.36
CA ILE A 12 16.82 4.13 -7.32
C ILE A 12 17.19 2.65 -7.22
N ILE A 13 17.13 1.95 -8.34
CA ILE A 13 17.54 0.55 -8.43
C ILE A 13 18.88 0.48 -9.12
N GLN A 14 19.85 -0.20 -8.50
CA GLN A 14 21.12 -0.57 -9.10
C GLN A 14 21.07 -2.05 -9.45
N LEU A 15 21.25 -2.38 -10.73
CA LEU A 15 21.23 -3.74 -11.24
C LEU A 15 22.66 -4.27 -11.38
N HIS A 16 22.91 -5.42 -10.77
CA HIS A 16 24.19 -6.10 -10.83
C HIS A 16 24.05 -7.52 -11.41
N ASP A 17 24.93 -7.87 -12.30
CA ASP A 17 25.25 -9.26 -12.62
C ASP A 17 26.39 -9.75 -11.71
N ALA A 18 26.66 -11.06 -11.67
CA ALA A 18 27.73 -11.64 -10.87
C ALA A 18 29.13 -11.04 -11.17
N LYS A 19 29.29 -10.46 -12.34
CA LYS A 19 30.59 -9.96 -12.86
C LYS A 19 30.67 -8.43 -12.98
N ARG A 20 29.55 -7.70 -13.03
CA ARG A 20 29.55 -6.24 -13.27
C ARG A 20 28.28 -5.56 -12.83
N THR A 21 28.36 -4.26 -12.63
CA THR A 21 27.17 -3.40 -12.58
C THR A 21 26.65 -3.21 -14.01
N ILE A 22 25.37 -3.52 -14.24
CA ILE A 22 24.70 -3.39 -15.53
C ILE A 22 24.24 -1.96 -15.71
N GLY A 23 23.59 -1.38 -14.70
CA GLY A 23 23.09 -0.01 -14.75
C GLY A 23 22.32 0.40 -13.51
N SER A 24 21.83 1.63 -13.53
CA SER A 24 21.01 2.20 -12.47
C SER A 24 19.85 2.97 -13.10
N PHE A 25 18.66 2.90 -12.48
CA PHE A 25 17.49 3.64 -12.95
C PHE A 25 16.57 4.03 -11.79
N LYS A 26 15.79 5.09 -11.99
CA LYS A 26 14.72 5.48 -11.09
C LYS A 26 13.46 4.67 -11.42
N LEU A 27 12.92 3.96 -10.45
CA LEU A 27 11.61 3.34 -10.49
C LEU A 27 10.63 4.22 -9.69
N ALA A 28 9.56 4.67 -10.32
CA ALA A 28 8.52 5.51 -9.69
C ALA A 28 7.59 4.69 -8.75
N LEU A 29 8.08 3.60 -8.17
CA LEU A 29 7.36 2.71 -7.27
C LEU A 29 8.25 2.37 -6.09
N SER A 30 7.73 2.49 -4.88
CA SER A 30 8.42 2.14 -3.64
C SER A 30 8.20 0.67 -3.26
N GLY A 31 9.00 0.17 -2.33
CA GLY A 31 8.86 -1.15 -1.72
C GLY A 31 9.67 -2.26 -2.38
N ALA A 32 10.14 -3.16 -1.52
CA ALA A 32 10.97 -4.30 -1.91
C ALA A 32 10.27 -5.22 -2.93
N PHE A 33 8.95 -5.37 -2.84
CA PHE A 33 8.19 -6.21 -3.77
C PHE A 33 8.22 -5.64 -5.20
N ASN A 34 8.19 -4.32 -5.39
CA ASN A 34 8.31 -3.69 -6.71
C ASN A 34 9.72 -3.86 -7.28
N ARG A 35 10.77 -3.80 -6.46
CA ARG A 35 12.12 -4.17 -6.87
C ARG A 35 12.18 -5.61 -7.36
N ASN A 36 11.57 -6.56 -6.64
CA ASN A 36 11.53 -7.96 -7.04
C ASN A 36 10.73 -8.17 -8.34
N ASN A 37 9.61 -7.46 -8.52
CA ASN A 37 8.85 -7.46 -9.77
C ASN A 37 9.69 -6.96 -10.95
N CYS A 38 10.48 -5.91 -10.77
CA CYS A 38 11.41 -5.43 -11.79
C CYS A 38 12.45 -6.47 -12.14
N LEU A 39 13.03 -7.14 -11.15
CA LEU A 39 14.01 -8.22 -11.40
C LEU A 39 13.38 -9.37 -12.19
N ALA A 40 12.15 -9.75 -11.85
CA ALA A 40 11.43 -10.80 -12.58
C ALA A 40 11.16 -10.38 -14.04
N ALA A 41 10.73 -9.13 -14.25
CA ALA A 41 10.50 -8.59 -15.59
C ALA A 41 11.78 -8.53 -16.44
N LEU A 42 12.89 -8.05 -15.84
CA LEU A 42 14.20 -8.02 -16.51
C LEU A 42 14.70 -9.42 -16.85
N THR A 43 14.50 -10.39 -15.95
CA THR A 43 14.87 -11.79 -16.20
C THR A 43 14.06 -12.38 -17.35
N ALA A 44 12.75 -12.15 -17.38
CA ALA A 44 11.90 -12.60 -18.47
C ALA A 44 12.28 -11.95 -19.82
N ALA A 45 12.53 -10.63 -19.83
CA ALA A 45 12.96 -9.91 -21.02
C ALA A 45 14.28 -10.46 -21.58
N ARG A 46 15.26 -10.75 -20.70
CA ARG A 46 16.52 -11.38 -21.09
C ARG A 46 16.34 -12.77 -21.70
N CYS A 47 15.42 -13.59 -21.14
CA CYS A 47 15.09 -14.90 -21.73
C CYS A 47 14.47 -14.78 -23.14
N LEU A 48 13.86 -13.64 -23.46
CA LEU A 48 13.33 -13.32 -24.78
C LEU A 48 14.34 -12.63 -25.71
N GLY A 49 15.60 -12.49 -25.28
CA GLY A 49 16.69 -11.93 -26.08
C GLY A 49 16.85 -10.40 -25.99
N LEU A 50 16.16 -9.72 -25.05
CA LEU A 50 16.37 -8.29 -24.84
C LEU A 50 17.57 -8.07 -23.91
N GLU A 51 18.48 -7.19 -24.29
CA GLU A 51 19.62 -6.84 -23.45
C GLU A 51 19.15 -6.06 -22.20
N PRO A 52 19.74 -6.35 -21.01
CA PRO A 52 19.32 -5.74 -19.76
C PRO A 52 19.39 -4.22 -19.76
N GLU A 53 20.37 -3.63 -20.44
CA GLU A 53 20.54 -2.18 -20.57
C GLU A 53 19.34 -1.52 -21.29
N GLN A 54 18.85 -2.13 -22.36
CA GLN A 54 17.65 -1.68 -23.07
C GLN A 54 16.39 -1.87 -22.22
N ALA A 55 16.28 -2.99 -21.51
CA ALA A 55 15.15 -3.26 -20.64
C ALA A 55 15.03 -2.25 -19.48
N ILE A 56 16.15 -1.75 -18.94
CA ILE A 56 16.22 -0.71 -17.91
C ILE A 56 15.56 0.59 -18.41
N GLU A 57 15.85 1.02 -19.64
CA GLU A 57 15.28 2.24 -20.23
C GLU A 57 13.75 2.18 -20.26
N HIS A 58 13.17 1.03 -20.61
CA HIS A 58 11.73 0.82 -20.62
C HIS A 58 11.13 0.78 -19.21
N LEU A 59 11.81 0.19 -18.24
CA LEU A 59 11.36 0.15 -16.84
C LEU A 59 11.37 1.52 -16.18
N ALA A 60 12.29 2.41 -16.53
CA ALA A 60 12.33 3.78 -16.02
C ALA A 60 11.06 4.58 -16.37
N GLY A 61 10.41 4.24 -17.49
CA GLY A 61 9.13 4.82 -17.90
C GLY A 61 7.90 4.20 -17.26
N PHE A 62 8.04 3.11 -16.52
CA PHE A 62 6.89 2.39 -15.93
C PHE A 62 6.31 3.15 -14.73
N ARG A 63 5.04 3.52 -14.82
CA ARG A 63 4.34 4.33 -13.80
C ARG A 63 3.50 3.51 -12.81
N GLY A 64 3.61 2.19 -12.84
CA GLY A 64 2.88 1.30 -11.95
C GLY A 64 1.59 0.75 -12.55
N VAL A 65 0.86 0.03 -11.71
CA VAL A 65 -0.42 -0.60 -12.01
C VAL A 65 -1.50 0.08 -11.18
N ARG A 66 -2.66 0.28 -11.78
CA ARG A 66 -3.82 0.84 -11.05
C ARG A 66 -4.09 0.03 -9.78
N ARG A 67 -4.44 0.74 -8.72
CA ARG A 67 -4.72 0.14 -7.41
C ARG A 67 -3.56 -0.68 -6.83
N ARG A 68 -2.32 -0.25 -7.09
CA ARG A 68 -1.08 -0.78 -6.49
C ARG A 68 -0.28 0.39 -5.96
N MET A 69 -0.58 0.81 -4.73
CA MET A 69 -0.09 2.07 -4.13
C MET A 69 -0.33 3.26 -5.06
N GLU A 70 -1.50 3.27 -5.74
CA GLU A 70 -1.90 4.33 -6.67
C GLU A 70 -2.22 5.60 -5.88
N TRP A 71 -1.46 6.66 -6.12
CA TRP A 71 -1.75 7.96 -5.53
C TRP A 71 -3.07 8.52 -6.07
N ARG A 72 -4.01 8.86 -5.16
CA ARG A 72 -5.35 9.34 -5.50
C ARG A 72 -5.51 10.85 -5.33
N GLY A 73 -4.66 11.47 -4.54
CA GLY A 73 -4.66 12.90 -4.27
C GLY A 73 -4.02 13.27 -2.96
N SER A 74 -3.93 14.58 -2.73
CA SER A 74 -3.41 15.14 -1.48
C SER A 74 -4.22 16.36 -1.08
N VAL A 75 -4.54 16.47 0.20
CA VAL A 75 -5.23 17.61 0.81
C VAL A 75 -4.47 17.98 2.09
N ARG A 76 -4.10 19.25 2.26
CA ARG A 76 -3.35 19.74 3.44
C ARG A 76 -2.12 18.90 3.78
N GLU A 77 -1.36 18.51 2.74
CA GLU A 77 -0.19 17.63 2.83
C GLU A 77 -0.50 16.21 3.35
N ILE A 78 -1.76 15.81 3.40
CA ILE A 78 -2.20 14.44 3.70
C ILE A 78 -2.38 13.72 2.37
N HIS A 79 -1.69 12.59 2.19
CA HIS A 79 -1.68 11.83 0.93
C HIS A 79 -2.59 10.62 1.02
N VAL A 80 -3.41 10.38 0.00
CA VAL A 80 -4.33 9.24 -0.10
C VAL A 80 -3.90 8.31 -1.22
N TYR A 81 -3.72 7.02 -0.89
CA TYR A 81 -3.33 5.95 -1.81
C TYR A 81 -4.39 4.86 -1.88
N ASP A 82 -4.58 4.27 -3.07
CA ASP A 82 -5.43 3.10 -3.31
C ASP A 82 -4.54 1.86 -3.51
N ASP A 83 -4.78 0.81 -2.74
CA ASP A 83 -4.08 -0.46 -2.89
C ASP A 83 -5.05 -1.63 -2.93
N PHE A 84 -4.79 -2.60 -3.77
CA PHE A 84 -5.59 -3.82 -3.92
C PHE A 84 -5.29 -4.87 -2.84
N ALA A 85 -4.38 -4.59 -1.91
CA ALA A 85 -4.01 -5.49 -0.83
C ALA A 85 -5.25 -5.89 -0.02
N HIS A 86 -5.48 -7.19 0.10
CA HIS A 86 -6.61 -7.78 0.81
C HIS A 86 -6.24 -9.11 1.49
N HIS A 87 -5.00 -9.55 1.35
CA HIS A 87 -4.43 -10.72 2.03
C HIS A 87 -3.34 -10.24 3.00
N PRO A 88 -3.19 -10.85 4.20
CA PRO A 88 -2.23 -10.38 5.21
C PRO A 88 -0.83 -10.10 4.68
N THR A 89 -0.26 -11.00 3.87
CA THR A 89 1.07 -10.80 3.26
C THR A 89 1.13 -9.58 2.34
N ALA A 90 0.06 -9.30 1.58
CA ALA A 90 0.00 -8.12 0.70
C ALA A 90 -0.18 -6.83 1.53
N ILE A 91 -1.02 -6.87 2.57
CA ILE A 91 -1.22 -5.75 3.50
C ILE A 91 0.11 -5.37 4.16
N GLU A 92 0.82 -6.34 4.71
CA GLU A 92 2.14 -6.14 5.33
C GLU A 92 3.14 -5.51 4.34
N ALA A 93 3.21 -6.04 3.11
CA ALA A 93 4.12 -5.53 2.08
C ALA A 93 3.76 -4.10 1.64
N SER A 94 2.46 -3.77 1.50
CA SER A 94 2.01 -2.42 1.13
C SER A 94 2.30 -1.40 2.23
N LEU A 95 2.07 -1.76 3.51
CA LEU A 95 2.37 -0.88 4.64
C LEU A 95 3.88 -0.69 4.84
N ALA A 96 4.69 -1.74 4.65
CA ALA A 96 6.13 -1.63 4.67
C ALA A 96 6.65 -0.70 3.56
N ALA A 97 6.08 -0.79 2.35
CA ALA A 97 6.42 0.11 1.26
C ALA A 97 6.00 1.56 1.55
N ALA A 98 4.83 1.77 2.17
CA ALA A 98 4.39 3.10 2.59
C ALA A 98 5.35 3.72 3.60
N ALA A 99 5.83 2.95 4.59
CA ALA A 99 6.77 3.41 5.60
C ALA A 99 8.15 3.83 5.02
N GLU A 100 8.52 3.36 3.81
CA GLU A 100 9.76 3.78 3.16
C GLU A 100 9.74 5.24 2.67
N PHE A 101 8.57 5.78 2.33
CA PHE A 101 8.46 7.13 1.74
C PHE A 101 7.59 8.10 2.54
N CYS A 102 6.73 7.61 3.43
CA CYS A 102 5.89 8.45 4.26
C CYS A 102 6.74 9.21 5.29
N THR A 103 6.60 10.53 5.33
CA THR A 103 7.32 11.38 6.29
C THR A 103 6.54 11.62 7.58
N GLY A 104 5.22 11.40 7.57
CA GLY A 104 4.35 11.40 8.74
C GLY A 104 3.96 9.97 9.15
N ARG A 105 2.73 9.82 9.64
CA ARG A 105 2.20 8.52 10.05
C ARG A 105 1.65 7.72 8.86
N VAL A 106 1.76 6.41 8.92
CA VAL A 106 1.08 5.49 8.01
C VAL A 106 -0.26 5.10 8.60
N ILE A 107 -1.35 5.52 7.96
CA ILE A 107 -2.73 5.23 8.36
C ILE A 107 -3.27 4.13 7.44
N ALA A 108 -3.50 2.95 7.99
CA ALA A 108 -4.10 1.83 7.26
C ALA A 108 -5.64 1.91 7.31
N VAL A 109 -6.28 1.85 6.15
CA VAL A 109 -7.75 1.78 6.02
C VAL A 109 -8.09 0.48 5.30
N LEU A 110 -8.77 -0.45 5.97
CA LEU A 110 -8.99 -1.81 5.48
C LEU A 110 -10.47 -2.14 5.31
N GLU A 111 -10.84 -2.73 4.15
CA GLU A 111 -12.12 -3.41 3.92
C GLU A 111 -11.88 -4.92 3.76
N PRO A 112 -12.16 -5.78 4.75
CA PRO A 112 -12.06 -7.23 4.64
C PRO A 112 -13.22 -7.80 3.81
N ARG A 113 -13.11 -7.75 2.47
CA ARG A 113 -14.24 -8.02 1.55
C ARG A 113 -14.27 -9.41 0.93
N THR A 114 -13.14 -10.07 0.72
CA THR A 114 -13.11 -11.39 0.08
C THR A 114 -13.87 -12.43 0.91
N ASN A 115 -14.38 -13.47 0.26
CA ASN A 115 -15.09 -14.54 0.96
C ASN A 115 -14.24 -15.13 2.10
N THR A 116 -12.95 -15.35 1.87
CA THR A 116 -11.99 -15.82 2.88
C THR A 116 -11.87 -14.85 4.05
N MET A 117 -11.84 -13.55 3.79
CA MET A 117 -11.79 -12.51 4.82
C MET A 117 -13.13 -12.35 5.54
N LYS A 118 -14.25 -12.43 4.80
CA LYS A 118 -15.60 -12.37 5.37
C LYS A 118 -15.91 -13.53 6.30
N GLN A 119 -15.30 -14.69 6.08
CA GLN A 119 -15.44 -15.88 6.92
C GLN A 119 -14.46 -15.92 8.10
N GLY A 120 -13.58 -14.92 8.23
CA GLY A 120 -12.59 -14.84 9.30
C GLY A 120 -11.44 -15.85 9.20
N ALA A 121 -11.29 -16.56 8.07
CA ALA A 121 -10.25 -17.57 7.89
C ALA A 121 -8.82 -17.02 8.03
N MET A 122 -8.63 -15.70 7.82
CA MET A 122 -7.35 -15.01 7.96
C MET A 122 -7.26 -14.13 9.21
N ALA A 123 -8.26 -14.18 10.11
CA ALA A 123 -8.38 -13.31 11.27
C ALA A 123 -7.10 -13.28 12.13
N ALA A 124 -6.54 -14.46 12.44
CA ALA A 124 -5.34 -14.58 13.27
C ALA A 124 -4.08 -13.93 12.66
N ARG A 125 -4.03 -13.76 11.33
CA ARG A 125 -2.89 -13.17 10.61
C ARG A 125 -3.09 -11.70 10.32
N LEU A 126 -4.30 -11.17 10.51
CA LEU A 126 -4.64 -9.81 10.10
C LEU A 126 -3.99 -8.76 11.01
N ALA A 127 -4.11 -8.90 12.34
CA ALA A 127 -3.47 -7.99 13.28
C ALA A 127 -1.94 -7.93 13.11
N PRO A 128 -1.20 -9.04 13.00
CA PRO A 128 0.23 -9.00 12.68
C PRO A 128 0.57 -8.22 11.41
N SER A 129 -0.22 -8.38 10.33
CA SER A 129 0.04 -7.71 9.04
C SER A 129 -0.15 -6.19 9.08
N LEU A 130 -0.83 -5.67 10.09
CA LEU A 130 -1.13 -4.23 10.27
C LEU A 130 -0.18 -3.54 11.27
N GLN A 131 0.81 -4.24 11.82
CA GLN A 131 1.67 -3.73 12.88
C GLN A 131 2.48 -2.49 12.47
N THR A 132 2.88 -2.39 11.21
CA THR A 132 3.66 -1.26 10.68
C THR A 132 2.85 0.05 10.64
N ALA A 133 1.52 -0.02 10.59
CA ALA A 133 0.69 1.17 10.60
C ALA A 133 0.66 1.84 11.99
N ASP A 134 0.66 3.17 12.01
CA ASP A 134 0.51 3.99 13.23
C ASP A 134 -0.94 4.06 13.69
N LEU A 135 -1.88 4.09 12.73
CA LEU A 135 -3.32 4.00 12.98
C LEU A 135 -3.96 3.00 12.01
N VAL A 136 -4.97 2.32 12.48
CA VAL A 136 -5.71 1.32 11.69
C VAL A 136 -7.21 1.60 11.80
N PHE A 137 -7.84 1.82 10.66
CA PHE A 137 -9.29 1.94 10.52
C PHE A 137 -9.81 0.74 9.73
N CYS A 138 -10.69 -0.04 10.35
CA CYS A 138 -11.28 -1.20 9.71
C CYS A 138 -12.78 -1.00 9.48
N TYR A 139 -13.22 -1.16 8.24
CA TYR A 139 -14.64 -1.20 7.91
C TYR A 139 -15.20 -2.60 8.10
N ALA A 140 -16.10 -2.77 9.06
CA ALA A 140 -16.72 -4.05 9.42
C ALA A 140 -18.17 -4.19 8.92
N GLY A 141 -18.65 -3.26 8.09
CA GLY A 141 -20.02 -3.32 7.56
C GLY A 141 -20.26 -4.60 6.74
N GLY A 142 -21.28 -5.37 7.15
CA GLY A 142 -21.66 -6.63 6.49
C GLY A 142 -20.74 -7.82 6.75
N LEU A 143 -19.85 -7.75 7.75
CA LEU A 143 -19.06 -8.88 8.22
C LEU A 143 -19.81 -9.64 9.33
N SER A 144 -19.72 -10.99 9.31
CA SER A 144 -20.41 -11.88 10.24
C SER A 144 -19.52 -12.42 11.37
N TRP A 145 -18.25 -12.03 11.40
CA TRP A 145 -17.27 -12.46 12.42
C TRP A 145 -16.80 -11.28 13.27
N ASP A 146 -16.25 -11.56 14.43
CA ASP A 146 -15.75 -10.56 15.38
C ASP A 146 -14.42 -9.96 14.89
N VAL A 147 -14.52 -8.89 14.09
CA VAL A 147 -13.39 -8.12 13.58
C VAL A 147 -12.64 -7.43 14.70
N ALA A 148 -13.37 -6.86 15.68
CA ALA A 148 -12.78 -6.12 16.77
C ALA A 148 -11.94 -7.03 17.66
N GLY A 149 -12.45 -8.22 18.00
CA GLY A 149 -11.70 -9.22 18.76
C GLY A 149 -10.46 -9.73 18.02
N ALA A 150 -10.56 -9.98 16.71
CA ALA A 150 -9.41 -10.43 15.91
C ALA A 150 -8.32 -9.36 15.76
N LEU A 151 -8.69 -8.08 15.76
CA LEU A 151 -7.76 -6.95 15.66
C LEU A 151 -7.37 -6.35 17.01
N ALA A 152 -7.92 -6.83 18.13
CA ALA A 152 -7.62 -6.36 19.49
C ALA A 152 -6.11 -6.27 19.81
N PRO A 153 -5.22 -7.15 19.29
CA PRO A 153 -3.78 -7.02 19.50
C PRO A 153 -3.15 -5.72 18.98
N LEU A 154 -3.87 -4.95 18.16
CA LEU A 154 -3.43 -3.63 17.71
C LEU A 154 -3.59 -2.52 18.77
N GLY A 155 -4.36 -2.78 19.83
CA GLY A 155 -4.55 -1.83 20.93
C GLY A 155 -5.18 -0.51 20.50
N ASP A 156 -4.70 0.59 21.07
CA ASP A 156 -5.25 1.93 20.91
C ASP A 156 -5.16 2.51 19.48
N LYS A 157 -4.34 1.90 18.63
CA LYS A 157 -4.25 2.34 17.23
C LYS A 157 -5.40 1.85 16.34
N LEU A 158 -6.26 0.94 16.84
CA LEU A 158 -7.37 0.36 16.09
C LEU A 158 -8.67 1.14 16.29
N GLN A 159 -9.37 1.40 15.20
CA GLN A 159 -10.78 1.80 15.20
C GLN A 159 -11.57 0.94 14.21
N VAL A 160 -12.69 0.38 14.66
CA VAL A 160 -13.59 -0.46 13.84
C VAL A 160 -14.90 0.28 13.65
N HIS A 161 -15.34 0.41 12.41
CA HIS A 161 -16.56 1.13 12.04
C HIS A 161 -17.47 0.26 11.17
N HIS A 162 -18.77 0.38 11.36
CA HIS A 162 -19.79 -0.35 10.60
C HIS A 162 -20.50 0.54 9.57
N ALA A 163 -20.40 1.86 9.69
CA ALA A 163 -20.95 2.83 8.76
C ALA A 163 -19.82 3.58 8.04
N MET A 164 -20.00 3.75 6.72
CA MET A 164 -18.98 4.38 5.87
C MET A 164 -18.72 5.85 6.25
N ASP A 165 -19.78 6.59 6.57
CA ASP A 165 -19.65 8.00 6.94
C ASP A 165 -18.93 8.19 8.28
N GLU A 166 -19.14 7.30 9.24
CA GLU A 166 -18.43 7.29 10.51
C GLU A 166 -16.94 7.00 10.30
N LEU A 167 -16.62 6.00 9.46
CA LEU A 167 -15.24 5.67 9.09
C LEU A 167 -14.52 6.87 8.48
N ILE A 168 -15.11 7.50 7.46
CA ILE A 168 -14.52 8.65 6.76
C ILE A 168 -14.30 9.82 7.73
N ASN A 169 -15.31 10.15 8.55
CA ASN A 169 -15.22 11.23 9.52
C ASN A 169 -14.15 10.97 10.60
N ALA A 170 -14.03 9.72 11.07
CA ALA A 170 -13.01 9.34 12.04
C ALA A 170 -11.60 9.47 11.46
N ILE A 171 -11.39 9.03 10.22
CA ILE A 171 -10.11 9.19 9.53
C ILE A 171 -9.78 10.68 9.36
N ALA A 172 -10.70 11.49 8.81
CA ALA A 172 -10.47 12.91 8.56
C ALA A 172 -10.14 13.69 9.84
N LYS A 173 -10.80 13.39 10.98
CA LYS A 173 -10.49 13.98 12.29
C LYS A 173 -9.14 13.57 12.86
N SER A 174 -8.67 12.37 12.52
CA SER A 174 -7.42 11.82 13.05
C SER A 174 -6.20 12.21 12.23
N ALA A 175 -6.40 12.48 10.94
CA ALA A 175 -5.32 12.76 9.99
C ALA A 175 -4.63 14.10 10.29
N ARG A 176 -3.31 14.15 10.03
CA ARG A 176 -2.44 15.30 10.23
C ARG A 176 -1.59 15.53 8.98
N PRO A 177 -1.05 16.73 8.77
CA PRO A 177 -0.11 16.99 7.67
C PRO A 177 1.01 15.94 7.63
N HIS A 178 1.38 15.56 6.41
CA HIS A 178 2.40 14.56 6.06
C HIS A 178 1.98 13.09 6.27
N ASP A 179 0.77 12.81 6.81
CA ASP A 179 0.26 11.45 6.91
C ASP A 179 0.01 10.83 5.53
N CYS A 180 0.26 9.52 5.43
CA CYS A 180 -0.11 8.71 4.28
C CYS A 180 -1.25 7.76 4.63
N ILE A 181 -2.40 7.94 4.00
CA ILE A 181 -3.59 7.11 4.17
C ILE A 181 -3.59 6.04 3.07
N ILE A 182 -3.42 4.78 3.46
CA ILE A 182 -3.38 3.64 2.56
C ILE A 182 -4.71 2.91 2.61
N VAL A 183 -5.53 3.10 1.58
CA VAL A 183 -6.85 2.47 1.47
C VAL A 183 -6.71 1.12 0.79
N MET A 184 -7.00 0.04 1.51
CA MET A 184 -6.78 -1.33 1.08
C MET A 184 -8.10 -2.09 0.92
N SER A 185 -8.45 -2.43 -0.32
CA SER A 185 -9.64 -3.21 -0.66
C SER A 185 -9.50 -3.86 -2.03
N ASN A 186 -10.09 -5.03 -2.22
CA ASN A 186 -10.24 -5.64 -3.56
C ASN A 186 -11.54 -5.25 -4.27
N GLY A 187 -12.33 -4.33 -3.70
CA GLY A 187 -13.58 -3.81 -4.25
C GLY A 187 -13.57 -2.32 -4.49
N GLY A 188 -14.71 -1.75 -4.81
CA GLY A 188 -14.86 -0.29 -5.02
C GLY A 188 -14.92 0.52 -3.73
N PHE A 189 -15.02 -0.12 -2.57
CA PHE A 189 -15.08 0.46 -1.21
C PHE A 189 -15.95 1.71 -1.12
N GLY A 190 -17.14 1.65 -1.75
CA GLY A 190 -18.12 2.76 -1.71
C GLY A 190 -17.61 4.10 -2.25
N GLY A 191 -16.57 4.10 -3.08
CA GLY A 191 -15.94 5.33 -3.58
C GLY A 191 -15.19 6.13 -2.50
N ILE A 192 -14.71 5.45 -1.46
CA ILE A 192 -14.10 6.06 -0.26
C ILE A 192 -13.01 7.09 -0.58
N HIS A 193 -12.23 6.87 -1.65
CA HIS A 193 -11.08 7.72 -1.96
C HIS A 193 -11.49 9.18 -2.19
N GLN A 194 -12.47 9.43 -3.06
CA GLN A 194 -12.95 10.79 -3.32
C GLN A 194 -13.64 11.37 -2.09
N ARG A 195 -14.50 10.60 -1.46
CA ARG A 195 -15.22 11.02 -0.26
C ARG A 195 -14.27 11.39 0.90
N LEU A 196 -13.15 10.69 1.01
CA LEU A 196 -12.12 10.99 2.01
C LEU A 196 -11.37 12.28 1.68
N LEU A 197 -11.01 12.50 0.40
CA LEU A 197 -10.40 13.76 -0.03
C LEU A 197 -11.34 14.94 0.25
N ASP A 198 -12.63 14.82 -0.09
CA ASP A 198 -13.65 15.84 0.18
C ASP A 198 -13.80 16.12 1.71
N ALA A 199 -13.79 15.06 2.53
CA ALA A 199 -13.87 15.19 3.98
C ALA A 199 -12.62 15.82 4.61
N LEU A 200 -11.44 15.54 4.07
CA LEU A 200 -10.18 16.16 4.49
C LEU A 200 -10.13 17.65 4.13
N GLU A 201 -10.76 18.05 3.04
CA GLU A 201 -10.85 19.44 2.61
C GLU A 201 -11.77 20.26 3.50
N ALA A 202 -12.85 19.62 4.01
CA ALA A 202 -13.86 20.23 4.86
C ALA A 202 -13.47 20.30 6.36
N ALA A 203 -12.48 19.55 6.81
CA ALA A 203 -12.04 19.44 8.21
C ALA A 203 -10.95 20.46 8.56
#